data_2356e2fdb08cc5e14ec1edaa3d4705c2
#
_entry.id   2356e2fdb08cc5e14ec1edaa3d4705c2
#
_cell.length_a   1.000
_cell.length_b   1.000
_cell.length_c   1.000
_cell.angle_alpha   90.00
_cell.angle_beta   90.00
_cell.angle_gamma   90.00
#
_symmetry.space_group_name_H-M   'P 1'
#
loop_
_entity.id
_entity.type
_entity.pdbx_description
1 polymer ?
#
loop_
_entity_poly.entity_id
_entity_poly.type
_entity_poly.pdbx_seq_one_letter_code
_entity_poly.pdbx_strand_id
1 'polypeptide(L)'
;MTRRVITAVLGVTFSAACIGACSEDRTGFARNDSDFDVDASALPDAPDCRLQCSLDGRSVIEACTGKVVQKCPDDLACGAATCQEPCAAAAADRSSNGCDFYFQMPRMDKIYPHSCNAAFIINTSTQPAEVTLERKGKAIDISKSVFRTTPGSTALSPHEGAIPPGGSVILFVSDSPPGTEAWDYIKCPDGVTPATLDDTVANRTGVGSSFRLTTNVPVSLTSMYPFGGALSYVASATLVLPVATWGTEHMIVNGWEGSWTGKPSVQIVASEDDTEVTIWPTRDILGNSAVAGAPAREPVKYRMDRGQHLQIVQTEELTGSIVVSNKPTTSFGGNSCARISVSAAACDILSQQIPPFEQWGSEYVGVGYRPRVGNEHEPMPYRFVAARDGTRLEYEPAIPPGAPTTMNAGEVASFRHGTGDAFVVRTQDAEHPIYVSAHMTGGNGDGFGITDPSYGGMGDPEFVNIIATGQYSNSYSFYADPTYAENSVTIVRRKSNGAFKDVWLECAGNLTNWKPVGTRGEYEFTRVDLSRNFQPGDTFGDGDAATVCRTGLQRMRSEGPFTATLWGWDVNASYAYPGGTAQRKLIDTPLAPVN
;
A
#
# COMPACT_ATOMS: atom_id res chain seq x y z
N MET A 1 -5.65 68.63 27.05
CA MET A 1 -6.33 69.61 26.17
C MET A 1 -7.27 68.77 25.30
N THR A 2 -8.45 68.50 25.72
CA THR A 2 -9.73 69.24 25.59
C THR A 2 -10.14 69.51 24.13
N ARG A 3 -11.16 68.86 23.68
CA ARG A 3 -12.55 69.19 23.35
C ARG A 3 -13.11 68.26 22.29
N ARG A 4 -14.12 67.45 22.62
CA ARG A 4 -15.61 67.63 22.51
C ARG A 4 -16.08 67.55 21.05
N VAL A 5 -16.82 66.52 20.72
CA VAL A 5 -18.28 66.28 20.72
C VAL A 5 -19.07 67.25 19.81
N ILE A 6 -19.82 66.65 18.88
CA ILE A 6 -21.24 67.01 18.66
C ILE A 6 -21.91 65.86 17.85
N THR A 7 -23.01 65.42 18.42
CA THR A 7 -24.06 64.52 17.96
C THR A 7 -25.06 65.33 17.08
N ALA A 8 -25.62 64.71 16.07
CA ALA A 8 -26.92 65.11 15.55
C ALA A 8 -27.69 63.84 15.09
N VAL A 9 -28.75 63.56 15.82
CA VAL A 9 -29.88 62.71 15.54
C VAL A 9 -30.91 63.48 14.76
N LEU A 10 -31.47 62.96 13.70
CA LEU A 10 -32.83 63.26 13.23
C LEU A 10 -33.43 62.07 12.59
N GLY A 11 -34.42 61.48 13.27
CA GLY A 11 -35.37 60.54 12.74
C GLY A 11 -36.58 61.29 12.18
N VAL A 12 -37.20 60.74 11.17
CA VAL A 12 -38.63 60.92 10.87
C VAL A 12 -39.21 59.63 10.32
N THR A 13 -40.31 59.33 10.88
CA THR A 13 -41.20 58.15 10.72
C THR A 13 -42.24 58.37 9.61
N PHE A 14 -42.95 57.25 9.34
CA PHE A 14 -44.27 57.07 8.63
C PHE A 14 -44.20 56.96 7.10
N SER A 15 -44.96 56.13 6.40
CA SER A 15 -46.17 55.36 6.69
C SER A 15 -46.34 54.25 5.66
N ALA A 16 -47.08 53.25 6.06
CA ALA A 16 -47.61 52.19 5.20
C ALA A 16 -48.71 52.71 4.27
N ALA A 17 -48.78 52.18 3.07
CA ALA A 17 -50.04 52.06 2.30
C ALA A 17 -49.98 50.88 1.38
N CYS A 18 -51.02 50.09 1.48
CA CYS A 18 -51.37 48.91 0.69
C CYS A 18 -51.92 49.26 -0.69
N ILE A 19 -52.04 48.22 -1.51
CA ILE A 19 -53.02 47.93 -2.58
C ILE A 19 -52.52 48.23 -4.00
N GLY A 20 -52.63 47.19 -4.82
CA GLY A 20 -52.89 47.25 -6.23
C GLY A 20 -52.24 46.18 -7.07
N ALA A 21 -52.99 45.15 -7.34
CA ALA A 21 -52.71 44.14 -8.35
C ALA A 21 -52.62 44.80 -9.72
N CYS A 22 -51.68 44.38 -10.54
CA CYS A 22 -51.85 44.27 -11.98
C CYS A 22 -50.96 43.17 -12.53
N SER A 23 -51.62 42.17 -13.08
CA SER A 23 -51.07 41.16 -13.94
C SER A 23 -50.52 41.77 -15.22
N GLU A 24 -49.31 41.43 -15.56
CA GLU A 24 -48.87 41.45 -16.97
C GLU A 24 -48.24 40.12 -17.33
N ASP A 25 -48.90 39.47 -18.26
CA ASP A 25 -48.47 38.31 -18.99
C ASP A 25 -47.06 38.52 -19.59
N ARG A 26 -46.09 37.70 -19.21
CA ARG A 26 -44.94 37.40 -20.04
C ARG A 26 -45.08 35.98 -20.60
N THR A 27 -45.71 35.96 -21.75
CA THR A 27 -45.66 34.84 -22.69
C THR A 27 -44.24 34.59 -23.14
N GLY A 28 -43.81 33.32 -23.11
CA GLY A 28 -42.76 32.85 -23.98
C GLY A 28 -41.62 32.06 -23.39
N PHE A 29 -41.88 30.93 -22.74
CA PHE A 29 -41.05 29.75 -22.88
C PHE A 29 -41.98 28.55 -23.04
N ALA A 30 -41.92 27.93 -24.22
CA ALA A 30 -42.59 26.68 -24.49
C ALA A 30 -42.11 25.65 -23.45
N ARG A 31 -42.99 25.18 -22.59
CA ARG A 31 -42.81 23.93 -21.88
C ARG A 31 -42.88 22.83 -22.93
N ASN A 32 -41.73 22.21 -23.22
CA ASN A 32 -41.75 20.86 -23.71
C ASN A 32 -42.25 20.01 -22.54
N ASP A 33 -43.50 19.69 -22.55
CA ASP A 33 -44.05 18.55 -21.84
C ASP A 33 -43.52 17.29 -22.50
N SER A 34 -42.29 16.92 -22.16
CA SER A 34 -41.88 15.53 -22.18
C SER A 34 -42.46 14.94 -20.91
N ASP A 35 -43.51 14.16 -21.09
CA ASP A 35 -44.05 13.24 -20.09
C ASP A 35 -42.88 12.44 -19.50
N PHE A 36 -42.32 12.89 -18.38
CA PHE A 36 -41.71 12.02 -17.41
C PHE A 36 -42.89 11.45 -16.63
N ASP A 37 -43.41 10.33 -17.09
CA ASP A 37 -44.11 9.38 -16.24
C ASP A 37 -43.12 9.02 -15.14
N VAL A 38 -43.14 9.78 -14.06
CA VAL A 38 -42.59 9.34 -12.79
C VAL A 38 -43.51 8.24 -12.34
N ASP A 39 -43.14 7.01 -12.69
CA ASP A 39 -43.80 5.83 -12.18
C ASP A 39 -43.79 5.91 -10.65
N ALA A 40 -44.91 6.33 -10.06
CA ALA A 40 -45.10 6.50 -8.63
C ALA A 40 -45.05 5.15 -7.88
N SER A 41 -44.63 4.09 -8.54
CA SER A 41 -44.39 2.76 -7.98
C SER A 41 -42.92 2.42 -7.74
N ALA A 42 -41.97 3.31 -8.07
CA ALA A 42 -40.58 3.17 -7.61
C ALA A 42 -40.53 3.57 -6.12
N LEU A 43 -40.92 2.67 -5.25
CA LEU A 43 -40.39 2.64 -3.88
C LEU A 43 -38.85 2.73 -4.02
N PRO A 44 -38.15 3.54 -3.18
CA PRO A 44 -36.70 3.50 -3.18
C PRO A 44 -36.28 2.05 -3.09
N ASP A 45 -35.54 1.57 -4.08
CA ASP A 45 -35.10 0.18 -4.18
C ASP A 45 -34.70 -0.30 -2.79
N ALA A 46 -35.38 -1.36 -2.35
CA ALA A 46 -34.94 -2.09 -1.17
C ALA A 46 -33.46 -2.36 -1.40
N PRO A 47 -32.57 -2.07 -0.43
CA PRO A 47 -31.13 -2.16 -0.63
C PRO A 47 -30.85 -3.50 -1.32
N ASP A 48 -30.23 -3.43 -2.51
CA ASP A 48 -29.96 -4.58 -3.36
C ASP A 48 -29.17 -5.58 -2.51
N CYS A 49 -29.87 -6.58 -1.99
CA CYS A 49 -29.36 -7.54 -1.02
C CYS A 49 -28.47 -8.55 -1.74
N ARG A 50 -27.35 -8.03 -2.29
CA ARG A 50 -26.40 -8.85 -3.02
C ARG A 50 -25.86 -9.96 -2.15
N LEU A 51 -25.55 -11.06 -2.79
CA LEU A 51 -24.82 -12.14 -2.15
C LEU A 51 -23.33 -11.73 -2.03
N GLN A 52 -22.73 -12.10 -0.92
CA GLN A 52 -21.30 -11.93 -0.67
C GLN A 52 -20.74 -13.10 0.12
N CYS A 53 -19.43 -13.20 0.21
CA CYS A 53 -18.77 -14.17 1.06
C CYS A 53 -18.82 -13.72 2.53
N SER A 54 -18.99 -14.67 3.46
CA SER A 54 -18.79 -14.46 4.89
C SER A 54 -17.33 -14.10 5.19
N LEU A 55 -17.07 -13.44 6.32
CA LEU A 55 -15.72 -13.01 6.70
C LEU A 55 -14.72 -14.17 6.85
N ASP A 56 -15.21 -15.36 7.17
CA ASP A 56 -14.40 -16.58 7.28
C ASP A 56 -14.21 -17.29 5.93
N GLY A 57 -14.78 -16.76 4.83
CA GLY A 57 -14.69 -17.35 3.49
C GLY A 57 -15.39 -18.70 3.33
N ARG A 58 -16.26 -19.11 4.28
CA ARG A 58 -16.87 -20.45 4.30
C ARG A 58 -18.34 -20.48 3.87
N SER A 59 -18.94 -19.34 3.67
CA SER A 59 -20.36 -19.26 3.36
C SER A 59 -20.65 -18.13 2.39
N VAL A 60 -21.68 -18.32 1.58
CA VAL A 60 -22.33 -17.26 0.82
C VAL A 60 -23.46 -16.71 1.72
N ILE A 61 -23.46 -15.41 1.92
CA ILE A 61 -24.43 -14.70 2.78
C ILE A 61 -25.12 -13.58 2.02
N GLU A 62 -26.31 -13.20 2.48
CA GLU A 62 -26.96 -11.95 2.05
C GLU A 62 -26.28 -10.75 2.72
N ALA A 63 -25.79 -9.79 1.95
CA ALA A 63 -25.05 -8.63 2.45
C ALA A 63 -25.83 -7.76 3.45
N CYS A 64 -27.16 -7.68 3.31
CA CYS A 64 -28.00 -6.84 4.17
C CYS A 64 -28.37 -7.49 5.50
N THR A 65 -28.54 -8.81 5.52
CA THR A 65 -29.09 -9.53 6.68
C THR A 65 -28.04 -10.38 7.39
N GLY A 66 -26.92 -10.67 6.73
CA GLY A 66 -25.92 -11.64 7.20
C GLY A 66 -26.41 -13.08 7.16
N LYS A 67 -27.62 -13.33 6.61
CA LYS A 67 -28.20 -14.67 6.54
C LYS A 67 -27.38 -15.56 5.62
N VAL A 68 -26.98 -16.74 6.11
CA VAL A 68 -26.31 -17.77 5.31
C VAL A 68 -27.28 -18.32 4.26
N VAL A 69 -26.92 -18.18 3.00
CA VAL A 69 -27.63 -18.71 1.84
C VAL A 69 -27.10 -20.09 1.47
N GLN A 70 -25.75 -20.22 1.51
CA GLN A 70 -25.06 -21.47 1.23
C GLN A 70 -23.82 -21.59 2.10
N LYS A 71 -23.59 -22.75 2.71
CA LYS A 71 -22.33 -23.09 3.37
C LYS A 71 -21.48 -23.85 2.36
N CYS A 72 -20.22 -23.45 2.20
CA CYS A 72 -19.29 -24.17 1.33
C CYS A 72 -18.84 -25.49 1.97
N PRO A 73 -18.70 -26.58 1.18
CA PRO A 73 -18.01 -27.79 1.60
C PRO A 73 -16.61 -27.50 2.16
N ASP A 74 -16.07 -28.43 2.94
CA ASP A 74 -14.79 -28.20 3.64
C ASP A 74 -13.58 -28.07 2.70
N ASP A 75 -13.67 -28.62 1.51
CA ASP A 75 -12.67 -28.54 0.43
C ASP A 75 -12.82 -27.30 -0.47
N LEU A 76 -13.92 -26.54 -0.32
CA LEU A 76 -14.19 -25.33 -1.09
C LEU A 76 -14.15 -24.08 -0.21
N ALA A 77 -13.94 -22.93 -0.85
CA ALA A 77 -14.01 -21.60 -0.24
C ALA A 77 -15.00 -20.72 -1.00
N CYS A 78 -15.53 -19.71 -0.33
CA CYS A 78 -16.38 -18.71 -0.98
C CYS A 78 -15.47 -17.67 -1.66
N GLY A 79 -15.72 -17.40 -2.94
CA GLY A 79 -15.13 -16.32 -3.72
C GLY A 79 -16.15 -15.77 -4.71
N ALA A 80 -16.27 -14.44 -4.82
CA ALA A 80 -17.27 -13.74 -5.63
C ALA A 80 -18.71 -14.31 -5.42
N ALA A 81 -19.07 -14.56 -4.15
CA ALA A 81 -20.37 -15.11 -3.73
C ALA A 81 -20.70 -16.52 -4.27
N THR A 82 -19.70 -17.33 -4.58
CA THR A 82 -19.85 -18.73 -4.98
C THR A 82 -18.83 -19.63 -4.28
N CYS A 83 -19.20 -20.89 -4.02
CA CYS A 83 -18.26 -21.88 -3.48
C CYS A 83 -17.43 -22.48 -4.62
N GLN A 84 -16.12 -22.44 -4.51
CA GLN A 84 -15.18 -22.90 -5.54
C GLN A 84 -13.84 -23.31 -4.91
N GLU A 85 -12.94 -23.89 -5.69
CA GLU A 85 -11.58 -24.23 -5.25
C GLU A 85 -10.91 -23.05 -4.55
N PRO A 86 -10.17 -23.25 -3.44
CA PRO A 86 -9.66 -22.14 -2.62
C PRO A 86 -8.85 -21.10 -3.39
N CYS A 87 -7.97 -21.50 -4.30
CA CYS A 87 -7.19 -20.57 -5.12
C CYS A 87 -8.04 -19.83 -6.16
N ALA A 88 -9.04 -20.50 -6.73
CA ALA A 88 -9.98 -19.85 -7.64
C ALA A 88 -10.87 -18.84 -6.88
N ALA A 89 -11.29 -19.18 -5.66
CA ALA A 89 -12.03 -18.30 -4.79
C ALA A 89 -11.23 -17.02 -4.47
N ALA A 90 -9.97 -17.15 -4.08
CA ALA A 90 -9.10 -16.02 -3.80
C ALA A 90 -8.87 -15.13 -5.04
N ALA A 91 -8.70 -15.75 -6.21
CA ALA A 91 -8.56 -15.03 -7.48
C ALA A 91 -9.85 -14.27 -7.85
N ALA A 92 -11.01 -14.86 -7.61
CA ALA A 92 -12.32 -14.23 -7.85
C ALA A 92 -12.60 -13.06 -6.89
N ASP A 93 -12.17 -13.16 -5.63
CA ASP A 93 -12.29 -12.08 -4.64
C ASP A 93 -11.34 -10.90 -4.91
N ARG A 94 -10.32 -11.11 -5.73
CA ARG A 94 -9.33 -10.07 -6.09
C ARG A 94 -8.83 -9.34 -4.85
N SER A 95 -8.01 -10.01 -4.06
CA SER A 95 -7.35 -9.44 -2.88
C SER A 95 -5.85 -9.71 -2.90
N SER A 96 -5.11 -9.21 -1.91
CA SER A 96 -3.69 -9.51 -1.74
C SER A 96 -3.42 -10.96 -1.30
N ASN A 97 -4.45 -11.76 -1.04
CA ASN A 97 -4.31 -13.19 -0.77
C ASN A 97 -4.39 -13.98 -2.08
N GLY A 98 -3.56 -15.00 -2.23
CA GLY A 98 -3.56 -15.80 -3.45
C GLY A 98 -2.66 -17.02 -3.34
N CYS A 99 -2.42 -17.67 -4.49
CA CYS A 99 -1.70 -18.94 -4.56
C CYS A 99 -0.48 -18.92 -5.50
N ASP A 100 -0.24 -17.83 -6.21
CA ASP A 100 0.86 -17.72 -7.19
C ASP A 100 1.44 -16.32 -7.13
N PHE A 101 2.72 -16.22 -6.84
CA PHE A 101 3.41 -14.96 -6.59
C PHE A 101 4.78 -14.96 -7.24
N TYR A 102 5.21 -13.80 -7.75
CA TYR A 102 6.59 -13.57 -8.14
C TYR A 102 7.16 -12.41 -7.34
N PHE A 103 8.38 -12.58 -6.87
CA PHE A 103 9.12 -11.55 -6.14
C PHE A 103 10.64 -11.72 -6.31
N GLN A 104 11.38 -10.67 -6.06
CA GLN A 104 12.82 -10.63 -6.10
C GLN A 104 13.33 -9.64 -5.05
N MET A 105 14.62 -9.69 -4.78
CA MET A 105 15.26 -8.71 -3.91
C MET A 105 15.20 -7.31 -4.53
N PRO A 106 15.03 -6.26 -3.72
CA PRO A 106 15.11 -4.87 -4.17
C PRO A 106 16.55 -4.38 -4.36
N ARG A 107 17.55 -5.28 -4.28
CA ARG A 107 18.96 -4.93 -4.45
C ARG A 107 19.23 -4.52 -5.90
N MET A 108 19.47 -3.24 -6.09
CA MET A 108 19.51 -2.59 -7.41
C MET A 108 20.90 -2.06 -7.79
N ASP A 109 21.91 -2.27 -6.96
CA ASP A 109 23.31 -1.90 -7.23
C ASP A 109 24.28 -2.91 -6.59
N LYS A 110 25.43 -3.12 -7.24
CA LYS A 110 26.48 -4.04 -6.75
C LYS A 110 27.22 -3.56 -5.51
N ILE A 111 27.16 -2.28 -5.20
CA ILE A 111 27.85 -1.76 -4.02
C ILE A 111 27.30 -2.35 -2.73
N TYR A 112 26.03 -2.77 -2.75
CA TYR A 112 25.42 -3.49 -1.62
C TYR A 112 25.54 -4.99 -1.86
N PRO A 113 26.01 -5.77 -0.88
CA PRO A 113 26.08 -7.22 -1.01
C PRO A 113 24.69 -7.83 -1.06
N HIS A 114 24.62 -9.00 -1.65
CA HIS A 114 23.45 -9.85 -1.54
C HIS A 114 23.33 -10.31 -0.07
N SER A 115 22.36 -9.81 0.65
CA SER A 115 22.09 -10.09 2.07
C SER A 115 20.93 -11.06 2.22
N CYS A 116 20.61 -11.46 3.47
CA CYS A 116 19.53 -12.38 3.77
C CYS A 116 18.18 -11.89 3.25
N ASN A 117 17.61 -12.59 2.28
CA ASN A 117 16.28 -12.33 1.73
C ASN A 117 15.27 -13.31 2.33
N ALA A 118 14.21 -12.80 2.94
CA ALA A 118 13.17 -13.62 3.55
C ALA A 118 11.78 -13.27 3.02
N ALA A 119 10.88 -14.23 3.13
CA ALA A 119 9.46 -14.05 2.83
C ALA A 119 8.61 -14.51 4.02
N PHE A 120 7.69 -13.68 4.47
CA PHE A 120 6.69 -14.03 5.46
C PHE A 120 5.47 -14.59 4.75
N ILE A 121 5.13 -15.85 5.05
CA ILE A 121 4.00 -16.56 4.44
C ILE A 121 2.97 -16.82 5.53
N ILE A 122 1.76 -16.35 5.33
CA ILE A 122 0.66 -16.52 6.27
C ILE A 122 -0.45 -17.30 5.58
N ASN A 123 -0.79 -18.46 6.11
CA ASN A 123 -1.92 -19.24 5.62
C ASN A 123 -3.23 -18.56 6.03
N THR A 124 -3.92 -17.97 5.07
CA THR A 124 -5.22 -17.30 5.27
C THR A 124 -6.41 -18.22 5.03
N SER A 125 -6.14 -19.48 4.65
CA SER A 125 -7.14 -20.51 4.39
C SER A 125 -7.51 -21.28 5.66
N THR A 126 -8.55 -22.07 5.56
CA THR A 126 -8.99 -23.06 6.58
C THR A 126 -8.37 -24.44 6.39
N GLN A 127 -7.54 -24.62 5.35
CA GLN A 127 -6.82 -25.85 5.04
C GLN A 127 -5.32 -25.65 5.19
N PRO A 128 -4.52 -26.71 5.39
CA PRO A 128 -3.06 -26.62 5.41
C PRO A 128 -2.49 -26.12 4.08
N ALA A 129 -1.54 -25.18 4.13
CA ALA A 129 -0.88 -24.64 2.94
C ALA A 129 0.44 -25.36 2.67
N GLU A 130 0.55 -25.97 1.52
CA GLU A 130 1.80 -26.50 0.98
C GLU A 130 2.47 -25.42 0.13
N VAL A 131 3.76 -25.21 0.33
CA VAL A 131 4.53 -24.14 -0.32
C VAL A 131 5.57 -24.76 -1.24
N THR A 132 5.65 -24.25 -2.47
CA THR A 132 6.74 -24.55 -3.40
C THR A 132 7.43 -23.26 -3.84
N LEU A 133 8.74 -23.36 -4.04
CA LEU A 133 9.57 -22.24 -4.55
C LEU A 133 10.26 -22.69 -5.83
N GLU A 134 10.21 -21.87 -6.86
CA GLU A 134 10.92 -22.13 -8.10
C GLU A 134 11.60 -20.86 -8.65
N ARG A 135 12.55 -21.06 -9.54
CA ARG A 135 13.16 -20.01 -10.34
C ARG A 135 13.56 -20.53 -11.71
N LYS A 136 13.21 -19.78 -12.77
CA LYS A 136 13.45 -20.20 -14.16
C LYS A 136 12.85 -21.60 -14.46
N GLY A 137 11.68 -21.89 -13.92
CA GLY A 137 11.01 -23.19 -14.06
C GLY A 137 11.69 -24.37 -13.35
N LYS A 138 12.65 -24.10 -12.45
CA LYS A 138 13.33 -25.13 -11.66
C LYS A 138 12.92 -25.00 -10.19
N ALA A 139 12.41 -26.09 -9.63
CA ALA A 139 12.11 -26.18 -8.21
C ALA A 139 13.38 -26.00 -7.37
N ILE A 140 13.21 -25.31 -6.23
CA ILE A 140 14.25 -25.06 -5.23
C ILE A 140 13.83 -25.79 -3.95
N ASP A 141 14.74 -26.57 -3.37
CA ASP A 141 14.50 -27.25 -2.09
C ASP A 141 14.47 -26.23 -0.95
N ILE A 142 13.32 -26.14 -0.27
CA ILE A 142 13.08 -25.26 0.87
C ILE A 142 13.01 -26.00 2.20
N SER A 143 13.24 -27.29 2.23
CA SER A 143 13.04 -28.16 3.41
C SER A 143 13.83 -27.72 4.65
N LYS A 144 14.94 -26.98 4.47
CA LYS A 144 15.81 -26.47 5.54
C LYS A 144 15.71 -24.95 5.71
N SER A 145 14.84 -24.30 4.94
CA SER A 145 14.78 -22.84 4.82
C SER A 145 13.52 -22.23 5.47
N VAL A 146 12.63 -23.06 6.02
CA VAL A 146 11.34 -22.65 6.59
C VAL A 146 11.39 -22.70 8.11
N PHE A 147 11.03 -21.59 8.73
CA PHE A 147 11.11 -21.41 10.19
C PHE A 147 9.84 -20.74 10.73
N ARG A 148 9.67 -20.84 12.06
CA ARG A 148 8.64 -20.14 12.83
C ARG A 148 9.27 -19.32 13.95
N THR A 149 8.55 -18.29 14.35
CA THR A 149 8.79 -17.56 15.60
C THR A 149 7.59 -17.68 16.53
N THR A 150 7.79 -17.44 17.81
CA THR A 150 6.70 -17.17 18.75
C THR A 150 6.46 -15.66 18.84
N PRO A 151 5.24 -15.18 19.12
CA PRO A 151 4.97 -13.74 19.24
C PRO A 151 5.92 -13.04 20.22
N GLY A 152 6.54 -11.95 19.74
CA GLY A 152 7.50 -11.15 20.51
C GLY A 152 8.90 -11.76 20.63
N SER A 153 9.21 -12.84 19.92
CA SER A 153 10.52 -13.51 19.97
C SER A 153 11.23 -13.49 18.63
N THR A 154 12.54 -13.25 18.65
CA THR A 154 13.42 -13.41 17.48
C THR A 154 13.94 -14.84 17.32
N ALA A 155 13.67 -15.73 18.29
CA ALA A 155 14.12 -17.12 18.25
C ALA A 155 13.41 -17.90 17.15
N LEU A 156 14.20 -18.49 16.26
CA LEU A 156 13.75 -19.29 15.12
C LEU A 156 13.68 -20.77 15.48
N SER A 157 12.60 -21.43 15.12
CA SER A 157 12.48 -22.89 15.17
C SER A 157 12.15 -23.43 13.77
N PRO A 158 12.84 -24.50 13.31
CA PRO A 158 12.53 -25.11 12.02
C PRO A 158 11.06 -25.51 11.93
N HIS A 159 10.51 -25.37 10.73
CA HIS A 159 9.16 -25.84 10.43
C HIS A 159 9.20 -26.87 9.32
N GLU A 160 8.55 -27.99 9.55
CA GLU A 160 8.40 -29.08 8.58
C GLU A 160 6.94 -29.26 8.19
N GLY A 161 6.72 -29.62 6.92
CA GLY A 161 5.39 -29.87 6.37
C GLY A 161 4.57 -28.63 6.04
N ALA A 162 3.27 -28.82 5.87
CA ALA A 162 2.34 -27.76 5.47
C ALA A 162 2.12 -26.73 6.59
N ILE A 163 1.90 -25.47 6.23
CA ILE A 163 1.55 -24.39 7.18
C ILE A 163 0.11 -24.61 7.65
N PRO A 164 -0.15 -24.78 8.95
CA PRO A 164 -1.50 -24.99 9.44
C PRO A 164 -2.41 -23.78 9.15
N PRO A 165 -3.75 -23.99 9.13
CA PRO A 165 -4.71 -22.90 8.99
C PRO A 165 -4.45 -21.76 9.96
N GLY A 166 -4.40 -20.53 9.45
CA GLY A 166 -4.10 -19.34 10.23
C GLY A 166 -2.67 -19.28 10.79
N GLY A 167 -1.78 -20.21 10.44
CA GLY A 167 -0.37 -20.18 10.83
C GLY A 167 0.49 -19.32 9.92
N SER A 168 1.71 -19.03 10.36
CA SER A 168 2.72 -18.32 9.57
C SER A 168 4.08 -18.98 9.65
N VAL A 169 4.87 -18.76 8.60
CA VAL A 169 6.28 -19.17 8.54
C VAL A 169 7.13 -18.06 7.92
N ILE A 170 8.42 -18.12 8.19
CA ILE A 170 9.45 -17.33 7.52
C ILE A 170 10.19 -18.28 6.59
N LEU A 171 10.18 -18.00 5.29
CA LEU A 171 10.98 -18.69 4.29
C LEU A 171 12.23 -17.85 4.02
N PHE A 172 13.41 -18.36 4.34
CA PHE A 172 14.68 -17.74 4.00
C PHE A 172 15.05 -18.11 2.56
N VAL A 173 14.84 -17.18 1.66
CA VAL A 173 14.86 -17.41 0.21
C VAL A 173 16.28 -17.46 -0.33
N SER A 174 17.11 -16.48 0.04
CA SER A 174 18.49 -16.43 -0.50
C SER A 174 19.42 -15.63 0.41
N ASP A 175 20.71 -15.89 0.24
CA ASP A 175 21.80 -15.22 0.94
C ASP A 175 23.08 -15.25 0.09
N SER A 176 24.10 -14.49 0.45
CA SER A 176 25.42 -14.59 -0.14
C SER A 176 26.14 -15.89 0.24
N PRO A 177 27.11 -16.34 -0.59
CA PRO A 177 27.97 -17.47 -0.24
C PRO A 177 28.70 -17.27 1.08
N PRO A 178 29.00 -18.34 1.82
CA PRO A 178 29.79 -18.29 3.05
C PRO A 178 31.16 -17.62 2.81
N GLY A 179 31.57 -16.75 3.74
CA GLY A 179 32.81 -16.00 3.63
C GLY A 179 32.67 -14.64 2.91
N THR A 180 31.46 -14.24 2.56
CA THR A 180 31.18 -12.87 2.13
C THR A 180 31.49 -11.91 3.27
N GLU A 181 32.38 -10.94 3.03
CA GLU A 181 32.78 -9.91 4.00
C GLU A 181 32.44 -8.54 3.41
N ALA A 182 31.51 -7.83 4.02
CA ALA A 182 31.22 -6.43 3.75
C ALA A 182 30.60 -5.81 5.01
N TRP A 183 30.84 -4.52 5.24
CA TRP A 183 30.38 -3.84 6.44
C TRP A 183 28.84 -3.75 6.54
N ASP A 184 28.17 -3.78 5.40
CA ASP A 184 26.72 -3.68 5.24
C ASP A 184 26.06 -5.03 4.88
N TYR A 185 26.80 -6.14 4.99
CA TYR A 185 26.28 -7.47 4.75
C TYR A 185 25.56 -8.02 5.98
N ILE A 186 24.29 -8.31 5.80
CA ILE A 186 23.47 -9.00 6.80
C ILE A 186 23.23 -10.43 6.36
N LYS A 187 23.92 -11.37 7.00
CA LYS A 187 23.71 -12.80 6.77
C LYS A 187 22.40 -13.27 7.38
N CYS A 188 21.84 -14.35 6.86
CA CYS A 188 20.73 -15.02 7.49
C CYS A 188 21.12 -15.52 8.90
N PRO A 189 20.15 -15.62 9.85
CA PRO A 189 20.43 -16.00 11.23
C PRO A 189 21.18 -17.32 11.37
N ASP A 190 21.98 -17.47 12.41
CA ASP A 190 22.70 -18.70 12.67
C ASP A 190 21.75 -19.90 12.79
N GLY A 191 22.13 -21.01 12.14
CA GLY A 191 21.30 -22.22 12.06
C GLY A 191 20.29 -22.24 10.89
N VAL A 192 20.14 -21.13 10.17
CA VAL A 192 19.31 -21.07 8.95
C VAL A 192 20.14 -21.48 7.74
N THR A 193 19.55 -22.32 6.89
CA THR A 193 20.07 -22.60 5.55
C THR A 193 19.14 -21.91 4.55
N PRO A 194 19.57 -20.87 3.83
CA PRO A 194 18.74 -20.23 2.80
C PRO A 194 18.52 -21.20 1.63
N ALA A 195 17.39 -21.05 0.94
CA ALA A 195 17.02 -21.95 -0.17
C ALA A 195 18.02 -21.86 -1.34
N THR A 196 18.67 -20.72 -1.55
CA THR A 196 19.72 -20.56 -2.56
C THR A 196 20.76 -19.52 -2.12
N LEU A 197 21.96 -19.65 -2.67
CA LEU A 197 23.05 -18.66 -2.53
C LEU A 197 23.26 -17.83 -3.81
N ASP A 198 22.39 -18.02 -4.80
CA ASP A 198 22.52 -17.34 -6.08
C ASP A 198 21.87 -15.95 -6.04
N ASP A 199 22.58 -14.96 -6.57
CA ASP A 199 22.04 -13.64 -6.85
C ASP A 199 21.11 -13.71 -8.09
N THR A 200 19.87 -13.23 -7.93
CA THR A 200 18.86 -13.30 -8.96
C THR A 200 18.58 -11.96 -9.61
N VAL A 201 19.04 -10.86 -9.02
CA VAL A 201 18.73 -9.50 -9.44
C VAL A 201 19.76 -9.04 -10.48
N ALA A 202 19.26 -8.38 -11.52
CA ALA A 202 20.14 -7.72 -12.47
C ALA A 202 21.00 -6.65 -11.76
N ASN A 203 22.26 -6.57 -12.15
CA ASN A 203 23.13 -5.52 -11.65
C ASN A 203 22.84 -4.23 -12.42
N ARG A 204 22.29 -3.22 -11.78
CA ARG A 204 21.82 -1.97 -12.39
C ARG A 204 20.73 -2.25 -13.44
N THR A 205 20.66 -1.45 -14.51
CA THR A 205 19.75 -1.72 -15.64
C THR A 205 20.11 -3.05 -16.30
N GLY A 206 19.13 -3.96 -16.40
CA GLY A 206 19.34 -5.32 -16.93
C GLY A 206 18.09 -6.18 -16.85
N VAL A 207 18.25 -7.45 -17.19
CA VAL A 207 17.20 -8.48 -17.06
C VAL A 207 17.64 -9.49 -16.01
N GLY A 208 16.76 -9.76 -15.05
CA GLY A 208 16.98 -10.75 -13.99
C GLY A 208 15.88 -11.81 -13.98
N SER A 209 15.86 -12.61 -12.92
CA SER A 209 14.86 -13.66 -12.72
C SER A 209 14.31 -13.62 -11.32
N SER A 210 12.98 -13.50 -11.22
CA SER A 210 12.23 -13.52 -9.98
C SER A 210 12.08 -14.95 -9.44
N PHE A 211 11.88 -15.07 -8.15
CA PHE A 211 11.38 -16.29 -7.53
C PHE A 211 9.88 -16.39 -7.80
N ARG A 212 9.39 -17.62 -7.98
CA ARG A 212 7.96 -17.90 -7.97
C ARG A 212 7.63 -18.77 -6.77
N LEU A 213 6.67 -18.34 -5.99
CA LEU A 213 6.11 -19.07 -4.88
C LEU A 213 4.69 -19.48 -5.23
N THR A 214 4.39 -20.80 -5.14
CA THR A 214 3.03 -21.30 -5.32
C THR A 214 2.57 -22.10 -4.13
N THR A 215 1.25 -22.08 -3.90
CA THR A 215 0.59 -22.79 -2.80
C THR A 215 -0.68 -23.47 -3.30
N ASN A 216 -1.12 -24.50 -2.60
CA ASN A 216 -2.39 -25.21 -2.88
C ASN A 216 -3.63 -24.47 -2.35
N VAL A 217 -3.45 -23.52 -1.44
CA VAL A 217 -4.51 -22.69 -0.84
C VAL A 217 -4.01 -21.26 -0.65
N PRO A 218 -4.88 -20.25 -0.57
CA PRO A 218 -4.46 -18.85 -0.52
C PRO A 218 -3.65 -18.52 0.73
N VAL A 219 -2.60 -17.75 0.51
CA VAL A 219 -1.72 -17.18 1.53
C VAL A 219 -1.58 -15.68 1.33
N SER A 220 -1.19 -14.97 2.39
CA SER A 220 -0.62 -13.62 2.31
C SER A 220 0.89 -13.73 2.25
N LEU A 221 1.55 -12.95 1.39
CA LEU A 221 3.00 -12.98 1.18
C LEU A 221 3.58 -11.57 1.34
N THR A 222 4.62 -11.45 2.16
CA THR A 222 5.44 -10.23 2.28
C THR A 222 6.90 -10.58 2.08
N SER A 223 7.61 -9.83 1.24
CA SER A 223 9.06 -9.93 1.09
C SER A 223 9.75 -8.96 2.03
N MET A 224 10.79 -9.42 2.71
CA MET A 224 11.64 -8.62 3.61
C MET A 224 13.09 -8.74 3.19
N TYR A 225 13.74 -7.61 2.94
CA TYR A 225 15.16 -7.57 2.56
C TYR A 225 15.89 -6.36 3.16
N PRO A 226 17.00 -6.61 3.86
CA PRO A 226 17.36 -7.92 4.39
C PRO A 226 16.54 -8.27 5.64
N PHE A 227 16.40 -9.56 5.93
CA PHE A 227 15.85 -10.01 7.20
C PHE A 227 16.81 -9.71 8.35
N GLY A 228 16.27 -9.20 9.46
CA GLY A 228 17.10 -8.69 10.57
C GLY A 228 17.69 -7.33 10.26
N GLY A 229 17.04 -6.56 9.44
CA GLY A 229 17.52 -5.34 8.80
C GLY A 229 17.82 -4.14 9.71
N ALA A 230 17.51 -4.19 11.00
CA ALA A 230 17.85 -3.12 11.94
C ALA A 230 19.35 -2.78 11.98
N LEU A 231 20.21 -3.72 11.58
CA LEU A 231 21.67 -3.52 11.50
C LEU A 231 22.17 -3.35 10.05
N SER A 232 21.28 -3.42 9.06
CA SER A 232 21.68 -3.42 7.65
C SER A 232 21.89 -2.02 7.06
N TYR A 233 21.21 -1.04 7.60
CA TYR A 233 21.14 0.33 7.08
C TYR A 233 20.55 0.46 5.66
N VAL A 234 19.90 -0.60 5.13
CA VAL A 234 19.34 -0.62 3.77
C VAL A 234 18.13 -1.56 3.67
N ALA A 235 17.29 -1.56 4.70
CA ALA A 235 16.13 -2.45 4.78
C ALA A 235 14.94 -1.97 3.96
N SER A 236 14.14 -2.90 3.44
CA SER A 236 12.84 -2.63 2.83
C SER A 236 11.93 -3.85 2.91
N ALA A 237 10.62 -3.63 3.05
CA ALA A 237 9.62 -4.68 2.97
C ALA A 237 8.51 -4.30 1.99
N THR A 238 7.92 -5.30 1.33
CA THR A 238 6.80 -5.08 0.41
C THR A 238 5.75 -6.18 0.53
N LEU A 239 4.49 -5.79 0.52
CA LEU A 239 3.39 -6.73 0.31
C LEU A 239 3.45 -7.24 -1.13
N VAL A 240 3.50 -8.56 -1.32
CA VAL A 240 3.55 -9.18 -2.64
C VAL A 240 2.13 -9.53 -3.10
N LEU A 241 1.75 -9.01 -4.25
CA LEU A 241 0.42 -9.21 -4.83
C LEU A 241 0.40 -10.46 -5.73
N PRO A 242 -0.64 -11.31 -5.63
CA PRO A 242 -0.73 -12.53 -6.42
C PRO A 242 -0.95 -12.25 -7.91
N VAL A 243 -0.47 -13.15 -8.75
CA VAL A 243 -0.59 -13.07 -10.23
C VAL A 243 -2.03 -12.85 -10.69
N ALA A 244 -3.02 -13.43 -10.00
CA ALA A 244 -4.44 -13.27 -10.32
C ALA A 244 -4.94 -11.81 -10.26
N THR A 245 -4.18 -10.91 -9.64
CA THR A 245 -4.53 -9.48 -9.52
C THR A 245 -3.68 -8.57 -10.40
N TRP A 246 -2.73 -9.12 -11.16
CA TRP A 246 -1.88 -8.36 -12.05
C TRP A 246 -2.68 -7.79 -13.22
N GLY A 247 -2.18 -6.70 -13.79
CA GLY A 247 -2.79 -6.01 -14.92
C GLY A 247 -1.89 -5.98 -16.15
N THR A 248 -2.40 -5.34 -17.20
CA THR A 248 -1.66 -5.10 -18.44
C THR A 248 -1.29 -3.63 -18.64
N GLU A 249 -1.74 -2.76 -17.75
CA GLU A 249 -1.47 -1.32 -17.80
C GLU A 249 -0.94 -0.84 -16.45
N HIS A 250 0.20 -0.15 -16.49
CA HIS A 250 0.84 0.42 -15.31
C HIS A 250 1.36 1.82 -15.59
N MET A 251 1.43 2.63 -14.56
CA MET A 251 2.25 3.82 -14.55
C MET A 251 3.45 3.57 -13.64
N ILE A 252 4.66 3.86 -14.10
CA ILE A 252 5.86 3.74 -13.28
C ILE A 252 5.77 4.72 -12.12
N VAL A 253 6.04 4.22 -10.93
CA VAL A 253 6.23 5.01 -9.72
C VAL A 253 7.58 4.60 -9.13
N ASN A 254 8.54 5.51 -9.11
CA ASN A 254 9.80 5.30 -8.41
C ASN A 254 9.63 5.65 -6.91
N GLY A 255 10.44 5.05 -6.05
CA GLY A 255 10.34 5.28 -4.60
C GLY A 255 10.65 6.73 -4.19
N TRP A 256 11.67 7.33 -4.79
CA TRP A 256 12.09 8.71 -4.57
C TRP A 256 12.96 9.21 -5.71
N GLU A 257 13.20 10.53 -5.77
CA GLU A 257 14.11 11.15 -6.73
C GLU A 257 15.56 10.69 -6.58
N GLY A 258 16.37 10.88 -7.63
CA GLY A 258 17.78 10.53 -7.62
C GLY A 258 18.63 11.44 -6.74
N SER A 259 19.64 10.86 -6.11
CA SER A 259 20.62 11.56 -5.30
C SER A 259 22.05 11.21 -5.75
N TRP A 260 23.04 11.74 -5.08
CA TRP A 260 24.45 11.40 -5.36
C TRP A 260 24.80 9.94 -4.96
N THR A 261 24.00 9.29 -4.09
CA THR A 261 24.15 7.88 -3.71
C THR A 261 23.12 6.98 -4.38
N GLY A 262 21.84 7.38 -4.37
CA GLY A 262 20.72 6.55 -4.76
C GLY A 262 20.15 6.90 -6.12
N LYS A 263 19.66 5.89 -6.81
CA LYS A 263 19.03 6.00 -8.12
C LYS A 263 17.62 5.44 -8.08
N PRO A 264 16.65 6.18 -8.62
CA PRO A 264 15.34 5.65 -8.92
C PRO A 264 15.40 4.36 -9.72
N SER A 265 14.49 3.46 -9.44
CA SER A 265 14.46 2.14 -10.07
C SER A 265 13.04 1.66 -10.30
N VAL A 266 12.89 0.80 -11.28
CA VAL A 266 11.69 0.02 -11.53
C VAL A 266 12.07 -1.39 -11.94
N GLN A 267 11.31 -2.38 -11.44
CA GLN A 267 11.38 -3.77 -11.89
C GLN A 267 10.01 -4.15 -12.43
N ILE A 268 9.92 -4.56 -13.69
CA ILE A 268 8.69 -5.03 -14.34
C ILE A 268 8.83 -6.54 -14.50
N VAL A 269 7.85 -7.30 -14.00
CA VAL A 269 7.87 -8.77 -13.97
C VAL A 269 6.80 -9.32 -14.90
N ALA A 270 7.14 -10.32 -15.72
CA ALA A 270 6.21 -11.03 -16.60
C ALA A 270 5.72 -12.33 -15.95
N SER A 271 4.40 -12.59 -16.02
CA SER A 271 3.80 -13.84 -15.52
C SER A 271 3.82 -14.97 -16.56
N GLU A 272 4.04 -14.67 -17.84
CA GLU A 272 3.95 -15.61 -18.95
C GLU A 272 5.10 -15.44 -19.93
N ASP A 273 5.39 -16.53 -20.69
CA ASP A 273 6.36 -16.49 -21.77
C ASP A 273 5.88 -15.58 -22.91
N ASP A 274 6.82 -15.05 -23.71
CA ASP A 274 6.53 -14.17 -24.84
C ASP A 274 5.68 -12.93 -24.48
N THR A 275 5.90 -12.36 -23.30
CA THR A 275 5.27 -11.12 -22.89
C THR A 275 5.96 -9.93 -23.57
N GLU A 276 5.23 -9.18 -24.37
CA GLU A 276 5.68 -7.90 -24.93
C GLU A 276 5.28 -6.77 -23.98
N VAL A 277 6.27 -5.97 -23.56
CA VAL A 277 6.10 -4.79 -22.71
C VAL A 277 6.51 -3.56 -23.50
N THR A 278 5.61 -2.60 -23.63
CA THR A 278 5.88 -1.30 -24.26
C THR A 278 5.90 -0.22 -23.18
N ILE A 279 6.95 0.59 -23.17
CA ILE A 279 7.10 1.72 -22.23
C ILE A 279 7.09 3.02 -23.05
N TRP A 280 6.23 3.97 -22.67
CA TRP A 280 6.27 5.38 -23.09
C TRP A 280 6.92 6.18 -21.97
N PRO A 281 8.21 6.48 -22.07
CA PRO A 281 8.96 7.05 -20.97
C PRO A 281 8.73 8.57 -20.86
N THR A 282 8.63 9.09 -19.63
CA THR A 282 8.59 10.54 -19.38
C THR A 282 9.95 11.21 -19.46
N ARG A 283 11.03 10.44 -19.35
CA ARG A 283 12.44 10.83 -19.48
C ARG A 283 13.15 9.80 -20.34
N ASP A 284 14.32 10.13 -20.84
CA ASP A 284 15.16 9.18 -21.58
C ASP A 284 15.41 7.92 -20.76
N ILE A 285 15.21 6.76 -21.36
CA ILE A 285 15.69 5.49 -20.78
C ILE A 285 17.13 5.32 -21.19
N LEU A 286 18.04 5.30 -20.21
CA LEU A 286 19.45 5.05 -20.45
C LEU A 286 19.68 3.56 -20.67
N GLY A 287 19.83 3.17 -21.93
CA GLY A 287 20.06 1.78 -22.30
C GLY A 287 21.50 1.32 -22.07
N ASN A 288 21.71 0.02 -22.29
CA ASN A 288 23.04 -0.61 -22.30
C ASN A 288 23.03 -1.83 -23.26
N SER A 289 24.02 -2.69 -23.21
CA SER A 289 24.09 -3.88 -24.07
C SER A 289 22.98 -4.91 -23.84
N ALA A 290 22.28 -4.89 -22.70
CA ALA A 290 21.24 -5.85 -22.32
C ALA A 290 19.82 -5.25 -22.43
N VAL A 291 19.67 -3.94 -22.32
CA VAL A 291 18.39 -3.23 -22.30
C VAL A 291 18.45 -2.06 -23.27
N ALA A 292 17.58 -2.04 -24.25
CA ALA A 292 17.49 -0.93 -25.21
C ALA A 292 17.11 0.37 -24.49
N GLY A 293 17.72 1.48 -24.87
CA GLY A 293 17.33 2.83 -24.44
C GLY A 293 16.26 3.41 -25.36
N ALA A 294 15.66 4.51 -24.92
CA ALA A 294 14.72 5.30 -25.73
C ALA A 294 14.75 6.75 -25.28
N PRO A 295 14.55 7.72 -26.21
CA PRO A 295 14.30 9.10 -25.86
C PRO A 295 12.96 9.24 -25.09
N ALA A 296 12.83 10.31 -24.32
CA ALA A 296 11.58 10.69 -23.69
C ALA A 296 10.43 10.75 -24.72
N ARG A 297 9.27 10.22 -24.36
CA ARG A 297 8.04 10.16 -25.16
C ARG A 297 8.10 9.25 -26.41
N GLU A 298 9.21 8.59 -26.67
CA GLU A 298 9.30 7.59 -27.72
C GLU A 298 9.11 6.19 -27.14
N PRO A 299 8.13 5.39 -27.65
CA PRO A 299 7.88 4.08 -27.09
C PRO A 299 9.01 3.12 -27.39
N VAL A 300 9.34 2.30 -26.40
CA VAL A 300 10.30 1.20 -26.54
C VAL A 300 9.66 -0.11 -26.12
N LYS A 301 9.98 -1.19 -26.85
CA LYS A 301 9.45 -2.53 -26.62
C LYS A 301 10.51 -3.46 -26.05
N TYR A 302 10.10 -4.23 -25.09
CA TYR A 302 10.89 -5.30 -24.50
C TYR A 302 10.13 -6.61 -24.58
N ARG A 303 10.83 -7.73 -24.77
CA ARG A 303 10.25 -9.06 -24.75
C ARG A 303 10.78 -9.81 -23.53
N MET A 304 9.90 -10.42 -22.79
CA MET A 304 10.19 -11.09 -21.53
C MET A 304 9.51 -12.45 -21.48
N ASP A 305 10.18 -13.40 -20.86
CA ASP A 305 9.62 -14.71 -20.54
C ASP A 305 9.14 -14.75 -19.09
N ARG A 306 8.36 -15.78 -18.78
CA ARG A 306 7.81 -16.05 -17.45
C ARG A 306 8.87 -15.93 -16.35
N GLY A 307 8.56 -15.12 -15.34
CA GLY A 307 9.41 -14.92 -14.18
C GLY A 307 10.67 -14.10 -14.45
N GLN A 308 10.86 -13.57 -15.66
CA GLN A 308 11.87 -12.55 -15.89
C GLN A 308 11.39 -11.20 -15.35
N HIS A 309 12.32 -10.41 -14.87
CA HIS A 309 12.09 -9.00 -14.61
C HIS A 309 13.04 -8.12 -15.41
N LEU A 310 12.47 -7.07 -16.01
CA LEU A 310 13.21 -5.96 -16.58
C LEU A 310 13.48 -4.96 -15.46
N GLN A 311 14.74 -4.68 -15.16
CA GLN A 311 15.15 -3.67 -14.20
C GLN A 311 15.75 -2.45 -14.92
N ILE A 312 15.22 -1.26 -14.61
CA ILE A 312 15.79 0.01 -15.05
C ILE A 312 16.20 0.81 -13.82
N VAL A 313 17.47 1.20 -13.76
CA VAL A 313 18.07 1.98 -12.67
C VAL A 313 18.86 3.13 -13.29
N GLN A 314 18.46 4.36 -13.02
CA GLN A 314 19.07 5.55 -13.60
C GLN A 314 18.91 6.76 -12.67
N THR A 315 19.60 7.88 -12.97
CA THR A 315 19.58 9.06 -12.09
C THR A 315 18.25 9.82 -12.14
N GLU A 316 17.65 9.92 -13.33
CA GLU A 316 16.36 10.59 -13.51
C GLU A 316 15.21 9.61 -13.31
N GLU A 317 14.17 10.07 -12.63
CA GLU A 317 12.96 9.27 -12.42
C GLU A 317 12.19 9.02 -13.71
N LEU A 318 11.68 7.80 -13.83
CA LEU A 318 10.71 7.43 -14.86
C LEU A 318 9.26 7.50 -14.35
N THR A 319 9.03 8.03 -13.15
CA THR A 319 7.67 8.19 -12.61
C THR A 319 6.77 8.95 -13.60
N GLY A 320 5.56 8.44 -13.78
CA GLY A 320 4.62 8.94 -14.78
C GLY A 320 4.74 8.27 -16.14
N SER A 321 5.80 7.47 -16.40
CA SER A 321 5.92 6.69 -17.64
C SER A 321 4.86 5.60 -17.70
N ILE A 322 4.29 5.40 -18.88
CA ILE A 322 3.22 4.42 -19.10
C ILE A 322 3.81 3.10 -19.58
N VAL A 323 3.34 2.01 -19.01
CA VAL A 323 3.69 0.63 -19.36
C VAL A 323 2.45 -0.10 -19.79
N VAL A 324 2.48 -0.67 -21.00
CA VAL A 324 1.41 -1.53 -21.52
C VAL A 324 2.01 -2.86 -21.93
N SER A 325 1.37 -3.95 -21.54
CA SER A 325 1.79 -5.30 -21.91
C SER A 325 0.64 -6.09 -22.54
N ASN A 326 0.99 -7.08 -23.37
CA ASN A 326 0.02 -7.96 -24.02
C ASN A 326 -0.46 -9.10 -23.10
N LYS A 327 0.19 -9.29 -21.95
CA LYS A 327 -0.10 -10.32 -20.93
C LYS A 327 0.09 -9.72 -19.54
N PRO A 328 -0.47 -10.32 -18.49
CA PRO A 328 -0.36 -9.77 -17.13
C PRO A 328 1.09 -9.56 -16.70
N THR A 329 1.36 -8.35 -16.20
CA THR A 329 2.64 -7.95 -15.61
C THR A 329 2.40 -7.27 -14.27
N THR A 330 3.47 -7.06 -13.53
CA THR A 330 3.47 -6.19 -12.34
C THR A 330 4.73 -5.35 -12.30
N SER A 331 4.70 -4.27 -11.54
CA SER A 331 5.87 -3.40 -11.35
C SER A 331 6.20 -3.21 -9.88
N PHE A 332 7.50 -3.17 -9.58
CA PHE A 332 8.02 -2.75 -8.30
C PHE A 332 8.73 -1.41 -8.50
N GLY A 333 8.27 -0.40 -7.79
CA GLY A 333 8.90 0.90 -7.78
C GLY A 333 9.88 1.02 -6.62
N GLY A 334 11.00 1.67 -6.84
CA GLY A 334 12.00 1.76 -5.79
C GLY A 334 13.08 2.82 -6.02
N ASN A 335 14.09 2.76 -5.17
CA ASN A 335 15.33 3.52 -5.25
C ASN A 335 16.47 2.71 -4.63
N SER A 336 17.64 2.73 -5.22
CA SER A 336 18.78 1.92 -4.75
C SER A 336 19.40 2.40 -3.43
N CYS A 337 19.22 3.65 -3.05
CA CYS A 337 19.69 4.27 -1.80
C CYS A 337 19.06 5.66 -1.68
N ALA A 338 17.77 5.71 -1.40
CA ALA A 338 17.01 6.96 -1.34
C ALA A 338 17.45 7.83 -0.18
N ARG A 339 17.60 9.12 -0.45
CA ARG A 339 17.72 10.16 0.58
C ARG A 339 16.46 11.00 0.57
N ILE A 340 15.66 10.84 1.58
CA ILE A 340 14.46 11.62 1.81
C ILE A 340 14.73 12.60 2.95
N SER A 341 15.06 13.78 2.71
CA SER A 341 15.55 14.72 1.75
C SER A 341 16.89 14.35 1.07
N VAL A 342 17.16 14.93 -0.11
CA VAL A 342 18.39 14.66 -0.89
C VAL A 342 19.67 15.09 -0.16
N SER A 343 19.59 15.98 0.80
CA SER A 343 20.68 16.41 1.68
C SER A 343 20.88 15.52 2.91
N ALA A 344 19.99 14.55 3.16
CA ALA A 344 20.08 13.68 4.33
C ALA A 344 21.40 12.88 4.39
N ALA A 345 21.88 12.61 5.60
CA ALA A 345 23.11 11.88 5.80
C ALA A 345 22.98 10.38 5.51
N ALA A 346 21.80 9.83 5.79
CA ALA A 346 21.47 8.41 5.62
C ALA A 346 20.65 8.14 4.36
N CYS A 347 20.69 6.92 3.85
CA CYS A 347 19.88 6.47 2.72
C CYS A 347 19.48 5.02 2.90
N ASP A 348 18.33 4.65 2.33
CA ASP A 348 17.84 3.28 2.38
C ASP A 348 17.35 2.79 1.00
N ILE A 349 17.33 1.47 0.80
CA ILE A 349 16.70 0.85 -0.36
C ILE A 349 15.19 1.02 -0.21
N LEU A 350 14.54 1.48 -1.27
CA LEU A 350 13.09 1.53 -1.33
C LEU A 350 12.57 0.53 -2.34
N SER A 351 11.53 -0.23 -1.97
CA SER A 351 10.85 -1.13 -2.89
C SER A 351 9.42 -1.41 -2.47
N GLN A 352 8.47 -1.09 -3.35
CA GLN A 352 7.06 -1.48 -3.18
C GLN A 352 6.51 -2.03 -4.49
N GLN A 353 5.72 -3.09 -4.41
CA GLN A 353 4.93 -3.52 -5.56
C GLN A 353 3.79 -2.53 -5.78
N ILE A 354 3.75 -1.94 -6.97
CA ILE A 354 2.79 -0.91 -7.32
C ILE A 354 1.55 -1.57 -7.92
N PRO A 355 0.35 -1.30 -7.41
CA PRO A 355 -0.89 -1.81 -8.01
C PRO A 355 -1.00 -1.41 -9.49
N PRO A 356 -1.53 -2.27 -10.38
CA PRO A 356 -1.81 -1.90 -11.76
C PRO A 356 -2.78 -0.72 -11.83
N PHE A 357 -2.74 0.02 -12.93
CA PHE A 357 -3.48 1.27 -13.09
C PHE A 357 -4.98 1.14 -12.80
N GLU A 358 -5.62 0.06 -13.25
CA GLU A 358 -7.06 -0.18 -13.03
C GLU A 358 -7.48 -0.24 -11.55
N GLN A 359 -6.51 -0.34 -10.63
CA GLN A 359 -6.73 -0.44 -9.19
C GLN A 359 -6.44 0.87 -8.45
N TRP A 360 -5.98 1.91 -9.13
CA TRP A 360 -5.77 3.22 -8.52
C TRP A 360 -7.12 3.84 -8.13
N GLY A 361 -7.09 4.80 -7.22
CA GLY A 361 -8.32 5.39 -6.69
C GLY A 361 -8.42 6.89 -6.88
N SER A 362 -9.60 7.41 -6.62
CA SER A 362 -9.92 8.85 -6.60
C SER A 362 -10.07 9.40 -5.18
N GLU A 363 -9.91 8.56 -4.14
CA GLU A 363 -10.02 8.97 -2.75
C GLU A 363 -9.05 8.20 -1.87
N TYR A 364 -8.33 8.95 -1.01
CA TYR A 364 -7.34 8.41 -0.08
C TYR A 364 -7.41 9.09 1.27
N VAL A 365 -7.01 8.37 2.32
CA VAL A 365 -6.88 8.90 3.68
C VAL A 365 -5.41 8.85 4.09
N GLY A 366 -4.78 10.01 4.23
CA GLY A 366 -3.41 10.14 4.71
C GLY A 366 -3.37 10.18 6.22
N VAL A 367 -2.77 9.15 6.82
CA VAL A 367 -2.52 9.08 8.27
C VAL A 367 -1.06 8.66 8.47
N GLY A 368 -0.33 9.45 9.25
CA GLY A 368 1.08 9.17 9.53
C GLY A 368 1.28 7.99 10.47
N TYR A 369 2.51 7.47 10.48
CA TYR A 369 2.98 6.52 11.50
C TYR A 369 2.98 7.16 12.89
N ARG A 370 3.18 6.36 13.94
CA ARG A 370 3.40 6.87 15.30
C ARG A 370 4.66 7.74 15.30
N PRO A 371 4.61 8.99 15.81
CA PRO A 371 5.79 9.85 15.85
C PRO A 371 6.98 9.18 16.56
N ARG A 372 8.17 9.33 15.99
CA ARG A 372 9.38 8.67 16.52
C ARG A 372 9.83 9.22 17.87
N VAL A 373 9.64 10.51 18.10
CA VAL A 373 10.08 11.20 19.33
C VAL A 373 8.93 11.95 20.06
N GLY A 374 7.70 11.46 19.93
CA GLY A 374 6.54 12.01 20.64
C GLY A 374 5.99 13.34 20.10
N ASN A 375 6.48 13.83 18.95
CA ASN A 375 5.92 15.02 18.30
C ASN A 375 4.84 14.62 17.29
N GLU A 376 3.57 14.81 17.63
CA GLU A 376 2.42 14.51 16.74
C GLU A 376 2.46 15.28 15.40
N HIS A 377 3.30 16.30 15.28
CA HIS A 377 3.50 17.07 14.06
C HIS A 377 4.86 16.78 13.41
N GLU A 378 5.43 15.61 13.64
CA GLU A 378 6.60 15.16 12.90
C GLU A 378 6.32 15.24 11.39
N PRO A 379 7.10 16.02 10.61
CA PRO A 379 6.82 16.28 9.19
C PRO A 379 7.10 15.04 8.34
N MET A 380 6.06 14.34 7.96
CA MET A 380 6.08 13.14 7.15
C MET A 380 5.85 13.48 5.67
N PRO A 381 6.69 13.02 4.73
CA PRO A 381 6.48 13.26 3.31
C PRO A 381 5.36 12.38 2.74
N TYR A 382 4.55 13.00 1.89
CA TYR A 382 3.59 12.34 1.00
C TYR A 382 3.96 12.63 -0.45
N ARG A 383 3.67 11.67 -1.33
CA ARG A 383 3.97 11.78 -2.74
C ARG A 383 2.77 11.33 -3.56
N PHE A 384 2.37 12.19 -4.52
CA PHE A 384 1.24 11.93 -5.41
C PHE A 384 1.71 11.83 -6.85
N VAL A 385 1.07 10.95 -7.61
CA VAL A 385 1.24 10.84 -9.06
C VAL A 385 -0.14 10.87 -9.69
N ALA A 386 -0.39 11.80 -10.62
CA ALA A 386 -1.66 11.88 -11.32
C ALA A 386 -1.62 11.08 -12.63
N ALA A 387 -2.72 10.39 -12.94
CA ALA A 387 -2.81 9.59 -14.16
C ALA A 387 -3.43 10.33 -15.35
N ARG A 388 -4.08 11.47 -15.10
CA ARG A 388 -4.82 12.24 -16.12
C ARG A 388 -4.51 13.73 -16.03
N ASP A 389 -4.60 14.40 -17.19
CA ASP A 389 -4.53 15.85 -17.24
C ASP A 389 -5.72 16.51 -16.55
N GLY A 390 -5.51 17.66 -15.92
CA GLY A 390 -6.56 18.42 -15.27
C GLY A 390 -7.16 17.74 -14.04
N THR A 391 -6.43 16.83 -13.40
CA THR A 391 -6.81 16.24 -12.12
C THR A 391 -6.87 17.32 -11.05
N ARG A 392 -8.06 17.56 -10.48
CA ARG A 392 -8.30 18.51 -9.38
C ARG A 392 -8.38 17.76 -8.06
N LEU A 393 -7.78 18.35 -7.03
CA LEU A 393 -7.65 17.74 -5.71
C LEU A 393 -8.37 18.58 -4.64
N GLU A 394 -9.26 17.95 -3.90
CA GLU A 394 -9.93 18.50 -2.72
C GLU A 394 -9.41 17.81 -1.47
N TYR A 395 -9.27 18.57 -0.38
CA TYR A 395 -8.73 18.08 0.88
C TYR A 395 -9.65 18.37 2.05
N GLU A 396 -9.61 17.52 3.04
CA GLU A 396 -10.26 17.69 4.34
C GLU A 396 -9.31 17.33 5.48
N PRO A 397 -9.31 18.08 6.58
CA PRO A 397 -10.11 19.27 6.89
C PRO A 397 -9.62 20.55 6.18
N ALA A 398 -8.40 20.57 5.69
CA ALA A 398 -7.77 21.68 5.00
C ALA A 398 -6.71 21.16 4.02
N ILE A 399 -6.27 21.99 3.10
CA ILE A 399 -5.17 21.68 2.19
C ILE A 399 -3.87 21.59 3.00
N PRO A 400 -3.15 20.42 3.00
CA PRO A 400 -1.85 20.34 3.64
C PRO A 400 -0.86 21.35 3.04
N PRO A 401 0.05 21.95 3.82
CA PRO A 401 1.04 22.88 3.30
C PRO A 401 1.86 22.29 2.16
N GLY A 402 1.87 22.96 1.01
CA GLY A 402 2.59 22.52 -0.19
C GLY A 402 1.90 21.42 -1.01
N ALA A 403 0.73 20.94 -0.60
CA ALA A 403 -0.03 19.99 -1.37
C ALA A 403 -0.61 20.61 -2.66
N PRO A 404 -0.61 19.88 -3.79
CA PRO A 404 -1.15 20.40 -5.05
C PRO A 404 -2.68 20.46 -5.00
N THR A 405 -3.28 21.40 -5.73
CA THR A 405 -4.74 21.44 -5.95
C THR A 405 -5.14 21.03 -7.37
N THR A 406 -4.16 20.95 -8.26
CA THR A 406 -4.33 20.45 -9.64
C THR A 406 -3.06 19.73 -10.06
N MET A 407 -3.19 18.72 -10.89
CA MET A 407 -2.08 17.95 -11.46
C MET A 407 -2.40 17.53 -12.89
N ASN A 408 -1.36 17.29 -13.69
CA ASN A 408 -1.46 16.72 -15.04
C ASN A 408 -0.95 15.27 -15.06
N ALA A 409 -1.24 14.56 -16.15
CA ALA A 409 -0.83 13.17 -16.34
C ALA A 409 0.70 13.01 -16.19
N GLY A 410 1.12 12.05 -15.38
CA GLY A 410 2.53 11.78 -15.08
C GLY A 410 3.20 12.79 -14.15
N GLU A 411 2.50 13.85 -13.72
CA GLU A 411 3.04 14.81 -12.78
C GLU A 411 3.21 14.20 -11.38
N VAL A 412 4.32 14.54 -10.74
CA VAL A 412 4.67 14.12 -9.39
C VAL A 412 4.66 15.32 -8.47
N ALA A 413 3.94 15.25 -7.36
CA ALA A 413 3.96 16.26 -6.31
C ALA A 413 4.36 15.65 -4.98
N SER A 414 5.24 16.34 -4.26
CA SER A 414 5.66 15.94 -2.91
C SER A 414 5.42 17.08 -1.94
N PHE A 415 4.87 16.77 -0.76
CA PHE A 415 4.66 17.72 0.31
C PHE A 415 4.83 17.02 1.67
N ARG A 416 4.91 17.81 2.74
CA ARG A 416 5.05 17.28 4.11
C ARG A 416 3.84 17.63 4.94
N HIS A 417 3.43 16.70 5.80
CA HIS A 417 2.34 16.90 6.73
C HIS A 417 2.66 16.24 8.06
N GLY A 418 2.13 16.78 9.15
CA GLY A 418 2.39 16.24 10.48
C GLY A 418 1.81 14.84 10.65
N THR A 419 2.52 13.96 11.34
CA THR A 419 2.08 12.58 11.56
C THR A 419 0.72 12.48 12.28
N GLY A 420 0.37 13.47 13.11
CA GLY A 420 -0.94 13.59 13.77
C GLY A 420 -2.02 14.30 12.95
N ASP A 421 -1.64 14.91 11.84
CA ASP A 421 -2.50 15.78 11.03
C ASP A 421 -3.12 14.98 9.88
N ALA A 422 -4.03 14.07 10.20
CA ALA A 422 -4.67 13.22 9.20
C ALA A 422 -5.55 14.00 8.23
N PHE A 423 -5.56 13.60 6.96
CA PHE A 423 -6.33 14.26 5.90
C PHE A 423 -7.01 13.24 4.96
N VAL A 424 -8.05 13.70 4.31
CA VAL A 424 -8.65 13.01 3.15
C VAL A 424 -8.31 13.81 1.92
N VAL A 425 -7.91 13.15 0.85
CA VAL A 425 -7.77 13.75 -0.48
C VAL A 425 -8.72 13.07 -1.46
N ARG A 426 -9.40 13.86 -2.30
CA ARG A 426 -10.30 13.39 -3.36
C ARG A 426 -9.97 14.05 -4.68
N THR A 427 -10.08 13.29 -5.74
CA THR A 427 -10.15 13.87 -7.09
C THR A 427 -11.61 14.17 -7.47
N GLN A 428 -11.82 14.87 -8.57
CA GLN A 428 -13.16 15.26 -9.03
C GLN A 428 -14.08 14.07 -9.38
N ASP A 429 -13.50 12.94 -9.79
CA ASP A 429 -14.23 11.74 -10.20
C ASP A 429 -13.30 10.52 -10.29
N ALA A 430 -13.85 9.34 -10.59
CA ALA A 430 -13.10 8.08 -10.72
C ALA A 430 -12.21 8.03 -11.96
N GLU A 431 -12.49 8.85 -12.99
CA GLU A 431 -11.71 8.88 -14.23
C GLU A 431 -10.39 9.68 -14.11
N HIS A 432 -10.22 10.39 -12.98
CA HIS A 432 -9.00 11.12 -12.65
C HIS A 432 -8.30 10.52 -11.41
N PRO A 433 -7.87 9.25 -11.47
CA PRO A 433 -7.24 8.62 -10.34
C PRO A 433 -5.84 9.17 -10.09
N ILE A 434 -5.41 9.03 -8.84
CA ILE A 434 -4.05 9.32 -8.40
C ILE A 434 -3.45 8.08 -7.74
N TYR A 435 -2.13 8.03 -7.69
CA TYR A 435 -1.39 7.17 -6.78
C TYR A 435 -0.89 8.00 -5.60
N VAL A 436 -0.92 7.42 -4.41
CA VAL A 436 -0.48 8.06 -3.17
C VAL A 436 0.49 7.16 -2.42
N SER A 437 1.62 7.72 -2.02
CA SER A 437 2.55 7.09 -1.09
C SER A 437 2.88 7.99 0.09
N ALA A 438 3.23 7.35 1.19
CA ALA A 438 3.71 7.96 2.40
C ALA A 438 5.16 7.53 2.66
N HIS A 439 5.95 8.39 3.30
CA HIS A 439 7.38 8.17 3.45
C HIS A 439 7.86 8.45 4.88
N MET A 440 8.87 7.71 5.32
CA MET A 440 9.67 8.05 6.49
C MET A 440 10.95 8.75 6.04
N THR A 441 11.42 9.72 6.82
CA THR A 441 12.71 10.38 6.60
C THR A 441 13.79 9.70 7.40
N GLY A 442 15.07 9.89 7.03
CA GLY A 442 16.21 9.41 7.81
C GLY A 442 16.18 9.90 9.26
N GLY A 443 16.54 9.04 10.20
CA GLY A 443 16.53 9.31 11.64
C GLY A 443 17.51 10.37 12.11
N ASN A 444 18.57 10.60 11.34
CA ASN A 444 19.59 11.64 11.62
C ASN A 444 19.29 13.00 10.96
N GLY A 445 18.14 13.10 10.26
CA GLY A 445 17.79 14.29 9.51
C GLY A 445 18.79 14.61 8.39
N ASP A 446 18.86 15.88 7.98
CA ASP A 446 19.80 16.35 6.95
C ASP A 446 21.22 16.63 7.49
N GLY A 447 21.45 16.37 8.74
CA GLY A 447 22.73 16.68 9.42
C GLY A 447 22.96 18.17 9.71
N PHE A 448 22.08 19.04 9.21
CA PHE A 448 22.17 20.49 9.38
C PHE A 448 20.99 21.06 10.19
N GLY A 449 19.95 20.24 10.46
CA GLY A 449 18.78 20.62 11.23
C GLY A 449 17.89 21.68 10.57
N ILE A 450 18.04 21.87 9.26
CA ILE A 450 17.35 22.94 8.52
C ILE A 450 16.04 22.45 7.92
N THR A 451 16.04 21.28 7.27
CA THR A 451 14.87 20.76 6.56
C THR A 451 14.32 19.50 7.21
N ASP A 452 15.17 18.65 7.77
CA ASP A 452 14.82 17.41 8.43
C ASP A 452 15.35 17.39 9.86
N PRO A 453 14.47 17.44 10.88
CA PRO A 453 14.90 17.33 12.26
C PRO A 453 15.50 15.94 12.54
N SER A 454 16.43 15.88 13.48
CA SER A 454 16.99 14.62 13.95
C SER A 454 15.99 13.91 14.89
N TYR A 455 15.88 12.60 14.70
CA TYR A 455 15.07 11.70 15.53
C TYR A 455 15.95 10.75 16.35
N GLY A 456 17.16 11.17 16.68
CA GLY A 456 18.12 10.37 17.45
C GLY A 456 18.61 9.13 16.70
N GLY A 457 18.61 9.18 15.37
CA GLY A 457 18.96 8.05 14.52
C GLY A 457 17.85 7.01 14.34
N MET A 458 16.67 7.22 14.92
CA MET A 458 15.56 6.28 14.81
C MET A 458 14.86 6.40 13.45
N GLY A 459 14.76 5.26 12.74
CA GLY A 459 14.22 5.16 11.39
C GLY A 459 15.20 5.59 10.31
N ASP A 460 14.93 5.21 9.07
CA ASP A 460 15.64 5.60 7.86
C ASP A 460 14.62 5.77 6.70
N PRO A 461 15.01 6.24 5.51
CA PRO A 461 14.09 6.39 4.39
C PRO A 461 13.31 5.11 4.10
N GLU A 462 12.01 5.23 4.05
CA GLU A 462 11.11 4.17 3.64
C GLU A 462 9.90 4.77 2.91
N PHE A 463 9.23 4.00 2.05
CA PHE A 463 7.95 4.40 1.49
C PHE A 463 6.96 3.26 1.49
N VAL A 464 5.68 3.61 1.54
CA VAL A 464 4.59 2.65 1.50
C VAL A 464 3.43 3.15 0.63
N ASN A 465 2.80 2.23 -0.09
CA ASN A 465 1.56 2.51 -0.81
C ASN A 465 0.45 2.87 0.19
N ILE A 466 -0.16 4.05 0.08
CA ILE A 466 -1.42 4.35 0.76
C ILE A 466 -2.55 3.71 -0.04
N ILE A 467 -3.35 2.91 0.64
CA ILE A 467 -4.43 2.16 0.00
C ILE A 467 -5.61 3.10 -0.28
N ALA A 468 -6.07 3.13 -1.53
CA ALA A 468 -7.28 3.85 -1.93
C ALA A 468 -8.49 3.36 -1.13
N THR A 469 -9.42 4.25 -0.78
CA THR A 469 -10.59 3.88 0.04
C THR A 469 -11.49 2.83 -0.59
N GLY A 470 -11.52 2.77 -1.94
CA GLY A 470 -12.19 1.71 -2.71
C GLY A 470 -11.53 0.33 -2.61
N GLN A 471 -10.30 0.26 -2.11
CA GLN A 471 -9.52 -0.97 -1.91
C GLN A 471 -9.48 -1.43 -0.45
N TYR A 472 -10.20 -0.77 0.45
CA TYR A 472 -10.30 -1.23 1.84
C TYR A 472 -10.96 -2.62 1.88
N SER A 473 -10.40 -3.49 2.71
CA SER A 473 -10.91 -4.83 2.98
C SER A 473 -11.52 -4.90 4.38
N ASN A 474 -11.98 -6.05 4.76
CA ASN A 474 -12.57 -6.33 6.08
C ASN A 474 -11.80 -7.38 6.87
N SER A 475 -10.69 -7.90 6.34
CA SER A 475 -9.83 -8.88 6.99
C SER A 475 -8.39 -8.72 6.51
N TYR A 476 -7.44 -8.80 7.44
CA TYR A 476 -6.01 -8.68 7.17
C TYR A 476 -5.23 -9.67 8.03
N SER A 477 -4.18 -10.24 7.45
CA SER A 477 -3.17 -11.02 8.16
C SER A 477 -1.79 -10.58 7.69
N PHE A 478 -0.95 -10.12 8.60
CA PHE A 478 0.39 -9.60 8.30
C PHE A 478 1.37 -9.97 9.40
N TYR A 479 2.65 -9.81 9.14
CA TYR A 479 3.71 -10.20 10.06
C TYR A 479 4.57 -9.00 10.45
N ALA A 480 4.61 -8.66 11.75
CA ALA A 480 5.50 -7.64 12.30
C ALA A 480 6.85 -8.26 12.65
N ASP A 481 7.93 -7.73 12.07
CA ASP A 481 9.29 -8.28 12.26
C ASP A 481 9.79 -8.01 13.69
N PRO A 482 10.08 -9.06 14.48
CA PRO A 482 10.55 -8.91 15.85
C PRO A 482 11.99 -8.40 15.96
N THR A 483 12.72 -8.28 14.86
CA THR A 483 14.11 -7.78 14.87
C THR A 483 14.20 -6.25 14.93
N TYR A 484 13.08 -5.55 14.83
CA TYR A 484 12.99 -4.09 14.96
C TYR A 484 12.52 -3.66 16.34
N ALA A 485 13.13 -2.62 16.88
CA ALA A 485 12.80 -2.10 18.22
C ALA A 485 11.36 -1.59 18.31
N GLU A 486 10.90 -0.92 17.27
CA GLU A 486 9.62 -0.26 17.19
C GLU A 486 8.76 -0.88 16.09
N ASN A 487 7.55 -1.31 16.42
CA ASN A 487 6.57 -1.77 15.44
C ASN A 487 5.20 -1.16 15.78
N SER A 488 4.60 -0.46 14.83
CA SER A 488 3.33 0.23 15.02
C SER A 488 2.41 0.04 13.82
N VAL A 489 1.14 -0.18 14.07
CA VAL A 489 0.11 -0.32 13.03
C VAL A 489 -0.75 0.92 13.02
N THR A 490 -0.87 1.56 11.87
CA THR A 490 -1.83 2.63 11.62
C THR A 490 -3.07 2.04 10.98
N ILE A 491 -4.23 2.26 11.56
CA ILE A 491 -5.50 1.66 11.15
C ILE A 491 -6.49 2.78 10.80
N VAL A 492 -7.10 2.70 9.62
CA VAL A 492 -8.14 3.64 9.18
C VAL A 492 -9.40 2.84 8.87
N ARG A 493 -10.55 3.23 9.46
CA ARG A 493 -11.84 2.63 9.14
C ARG A 493 -12.76 3.63 8.43
N ARG A 494 -13.58 3.09 7.53
CA ARG A 494 -14.58 3.85 6.78
C ARG A 494 -15.97 3.52 7.30
N LYS A 495 -16.82 4.55 7.40
CA LYS A 495 -18.23 4.38 7.71
C LYS A 495 -18.93 3.54 6.63
N SER A 496 -19.73 2.56 7.05
CA SER A 496 -20.50 1.69 6.18
C SER A 496 -21.95 1.67 6.65
N ASN A 497 -22.90 1.85 5.73
CA ASN A 497 -24.33 1.92 6.03
C ASN A 497 -24.65 2.91 7.18
N GLY A 498 -24.04 4.09 7.15
CA GLY A 498 -24.27 5.15 8.14
C GLY A 498 -23.59 4.96 9.50
N ALA A 499 -22.85 3.89 9.73
CA ALA A 499 -22.18 3.58 11.00
C ALA A 499 -20.73 3.10 10.81
N PHE A 500 -19.88 3.39 11.79
CA PHE A 500 -18.58 2.73 11.89
C PHE A 500 -18.78 1.34 12.49
N LYS A 501 -18.11 0.35 11.92
CA LYS A 501 -18.06 -1.01 12.47
C LYS A 501 -16.82 -1.18 13.34
N ASP A 502 -16.91 -2.05 14.33
CA ASP A 502 -15.78 -2.39 15.16
C ASP A 502 -14.68 -3.06 14.34
N VAL A 503 -13.44 -2.70 14.61
CA VAL A 503 -12.26 -3.36 14.07
C VAL A 503 -11.62 -4.15 15.21
N TRP A 504 -11.52 -5.45 15.02
CA TRP A 504 -10.90 -6.37 15.97
C TRP A 504 -9.45 -6.65 15.56
N LEU A 505 -8.55 -6.55 16.53
CA LEU A 505 -7.15 -6.97 16.42
C LEU A 505 -6.90 -8.08 17.43
N GLU A 506 -6.20 -9.16 17.04
CA GLU A 506 -6.04 -10.38 17.84
C GLU A 506 -5.51 -10.11 19.27
N CYS A 507 -4.54 -9.21 19.43
CA CYS A 507 -3.96 -8.89 20.73
C CYS A 507 -4.74 -7.82 21.52
N ALA A 508 -5.71 -7.11 20.89
CA ALA A 508 -6.38 -5.95 21.48
C ALA A 508 -7.89 -6.12 21.68
N GLY A 509 -8.50 -7.12 21.01
CA GLY A 509 -9.95 -7.16 20.90
C GLY A 509 -10.49 -6.06 19.98
N ASN A 510 -11.67 -5.53 20.25
CA ASN A 510 -12.22 -4.40 19.52
C ASN A 510 -11.47 -3.12 19.84
N LEU A 511 -10.93 -2.49 18.82
CA LEU A 511 -10.12 -1.28 18.97
C LEU A 511 -10.97 -0.08 19.39
N THR A 512 -10.38 0.76 20.23
CA THR A 512 -10.96 1.99 20.76
C THR A 512 -10.08 3.20 20.41
N ASN A 513 -10.34 4.36 21.03
CA ASN A 513 -9.55 5.59 20.85
C ASN A 513 -9.46 6.09 19.40
N TRP A 514 -10.55 5.92 18.67
CA TRP A 514 -10.65 6.40 17.30
C TRP A 514 -10.65 7.92 17.24
N LYS A 515 -9.84 8.48 16.34
CA LYS A 515 -9.77 9.91 16.02
C LYS A 515 -10.43 10.13 14.66
N PRO A 516 -11.29 11.16 14.50
CA PRO A 516 -11.92 11.46 13.22
C PRO A 516 -10.89 11.94 12.19
N VAL A 517 -11.15 11.68 10.90
CA VAL A 517 -10.41 12.23 9.78
C VAL A 517 -11.37 13.01 8.87
N GLY A 518 -10.98 14.22 8.52
CA GLY A 518 -11.83 15.11 7.72
C GLY A 518 -13.00 15.67 8.52
N THR A 519 -13.94 16.31 7.81
CA THR A 519 -15.09 17.03 8.39
C THR A 519 -16.43 16.36 8.13
N ARG A 520 -16.50 15.40 7.19
CA ARG A 520 -17.76 14.72 6.81
C ARG A 520 -18.10 13.55 7.73
N GLY A 521 -17.19 13.16 8.64
CA GLY A 521 -17.42 12.04 9.57
C GLY A 521 -17.50 10.69 8.86
N GLU A 522 -16.73 10.50 7.79
CA GLU A 522 -16.70 9.28 6.98
C GLU A 522 -15.57 8.35 7.38
N TYR A 523 -14.52 8.88 8.00
CA TYR A 523 -13.30 8.16 8.35
C TYR A 523 -12.88 8.43 9.79
N GLU A 524 -12.30 7.41 10.40
CA GLU A 524 -11.61 7.46 11.68
C GLU A 524 -10.34 6.65 11.62
N PHE A 525 -9.33 7.03 12.42
CA PHE A 525 -8.10 6.27 12.56
C PHE A 525 -7.74 6.02 14.01
N THR A 526 -6.94 4.99 14.21
CA THR A 526 -6.24 4.70 15.47
C THR A 526 -4.88 4.09 15.18
N ARG A 527 -4.01 4.00 16.19
CA ARG A 527 -2.71 3.35 16.11
C ARG A 527 -2.59 2.35 17.23
N VAL A 528 -1.87 1.26 16.98
CA VAL A 528 -1.54 0.23 17.99
C VAL A 528 -0.05 -0.08 17.88
N ASP A 529 0.66 -0.02 18.98
CA ASP A 529 2.04 -0.44 19.03
C ASP A 529 2.13 -1.94 19.34
N LEU A 530 2.89 -2.65 18.52
CA LEU A 530 3.18 -4.07 18.68
C LEU A 530 4.49 -4.30 19.45
N SER A 531 5.42 -3.33 19.35
CA SER A 531 6.61 -3.27 20.19
C SER A 531 7.05 -1.83 20.41
N ARG A 532 7.72 -1.59 21.54
CA ARG A 532 8.44 -0.36 21.85
C ARG A 532 9.78 -0.71 22.48
N ASN A 533 10.88 -0.27 21.88
CA ASN A 533 12.24 -0.55 22.36
C ASN A 533 12.45 -2.05 22.66
N PHE A 534 12.06 -2.93 21.72
CA PHE A 534 12.05 -4.40 21.84
C PHE A 534 11.18 -4.97 22.97
N GLN A 535 10.45 -4.12 23.70
CA GLN A 535 9.49 -4.57 24.71
C GLN A 535 8.11 -4.76 24.06
N PRO A 536 7.21 -5.51 24.71
CA PRO A 536 5.83 -5.60 24.27
C PRO A 536 5.20 -4.22 24.07
N GLY A 537 4.28 -4.13 23.10
CA GLY A 537 3.57 -2.92 22.75
C GLY A 537 2.42 -2.56 23.71
N ASP A 538 1.31 -2.12 23.13
CA ASP A 538 0.15 -1.65 23.90
C ASP A 538 -0.53 -2.79 24.67
N THR A 539 -1.06 -2.44 25.83
CA THR A 539 -1.83 -3.35 26.70
C THR A 539 -3.31 -2.98 26.65
N PHE A 540 -4.17 -3.98 26.50
CA PHE A 540 -5.61 -3.84 26.44
C PHE A 540 -6.32 -4.67 27.50
N GLY A 541 -7.42 -4.14 28.08
CA GLY A 541 -8.13 -4.73 29.19
C GLY A 541 -7.45 -4.47 30.54
N ASP A 542 -8.08 -4.97 31.61
CA ASP A 542 -7.66 -4.74 32.99
C ASP A 542 -7.39 -6.05 33.74
N GLY A 543 -6.47 -5.99 34.69
CA GLY A 543 -6.16 -7.10 35.62
C GLY A 543 -5.66 -8.37 34.90
N ASP A 544 -6.08 -9.54 35.37
CA ASP A 544 -5.64 -10.84 34.83
C ASP A 544 -6.16 -11.14 33.41
N ALA A 545 -7.13 -10.37 32.94
CA ALA A 545 -7.67 -10.45 31.59
C ALA A 545 -6.92 -9.54 30.58
N ALA A 546 -5.93 -8.77 31.03
CA ALA A 546 -5.16 -7.88 30.16
C ALA A 546 -4.38 -8.69 29.11
N THR A 547 -4.46 -8.23 27.86
CA THR A 547 -3.67 -8.75 26.75
C THR A 547 -2.64 -7.73 26.32
N VAL A 548 -1.50 -8.20 25.82
CA VAL A 548 -0.38 -7.34 25.40
C VAL A 548 -0.03 -7.64 23.97
N CYS A 549 0.00 -6.63 23.14
CA CYS A 549 0.40 -6.76 21.74
C CYS A 549 1.90 -7.03 21.61
N ARG A 550 2.26 -7.87 20.65
CA ARG A 550 3.64 -8.29 20.38
C ARG A 550 3.86 -8.40 18.89
N THR A 551 5.11 -8.33 18.47
CA THR A 551 5.52 -8.62 17.08
C THR A 551 5.23 -10.07 16.69
N GLY A 552 5.39 -10.38 15.41
CA GLY A 552 5.02 -11.65 14.80
C GLY A 552 3.70 -11.54 14.03
N LEU A 553 3.01 -12.67 13.89
CA LEU A 553 1.73 -12.74 13.19
C LEU A 553 0.66 -11.86 13.84
N GLN A 554 -0.01 -11.07 13.01
CA GLN A 554 -1.15 -10.24 13.39
C GLN A 554 -2.36 -10.59 12.53
N ARG A 555 -3.56 -10.59 13.14
CA ARG A 555 -4.84 -10.79 12.46
C ARG A 555 -5.81 -9.69 12.83
N MET A 556 -6.49 -9.16 11.83
CA MET A 556 -7.49 -8.12 11.99
C MET A 556 -8.76 -8.45 11.19
N ARG A 557 -9.90 -8.04 11.69
CA ARG A 557 -11.19 -8.20 11.00
C ARG A 557 -12.20 -7.14 11.43
N SER A 558 -13.16 -6.88 10.56
CA SER A 558 -14.29 -5.98 10.80
C SER A 558 -15.47 -6.37 9.91
N GLU A 559 -16.69 -6.05 10.32
CA GLU A 559 -17.86 -6.09 9.43
C GLU A 559 -17.95 -4.90 8.48
N GLY A 560 -17.04 -3.94 8.61
CA GLY A 560 -16.93 -2.77 7.76
C GLY A 560 -15.56 -2.63 7.11
N PRO A 561 -15.44 -1.77 6.10
CA PRO A 561 -14.19 -1.58 5.39
C PRO A 561 -13.18 -0.81 6.24
N PHE A 562 -11.94 -1.30 6.28
CA PHE A 562 -10.82 -0.64 6.93
C PHE A 562 -9.51 -0.93 6.20
N THR A 563 -8.43 -0.29 6.59
CA THR A 563 -7.07 -0.59 6.16
C THR A 563 -6.12 -0.57 7.34
N ALA A 564 -5.03 -1.30 7.24
CA ALA A 564 -3.95 -1.35 8.21
C ALA A 564 -2.61 -1.19 7.48
N THR A 565 -1.75 -0.31 7.99
CA THR A 565 -0.38 -0.12 7.49
C THR A 565 0.59 -0.37 8.62
N LEU A 566 1.49 -1.32 8.44
CA LEU A 566 2.54 -1.65 9.39
C LEU A 566 3.76 -0.77 9.11
N TRP A 567 4.33 -0.23 10.17
CA TRP A 567 5.58 0.50 10.20
C TRP A 567 6.47 -0.12 11.28
N GLY A 568 7.70 -0.42 10.92
CA GLY A 568 8.73 -0.83 11.87
C GLY A 568 9.98 0.01 11.68
N TRP A 569 10.65 0.36 12.78
CA TRP A 569 11.91 1.10 12.73
C TRP A 569 12.82 0.80 13.91
N ASP A 570 14.10 1.05 13.67
CA ASP A 570 15.17 0.96 14.65
C ASP A 570 16.24 2.03 14.31
N VAL A 571 17.40 1.98 14.93
CA VAL A 571 18.51 2.87 14.61
C VAL A 571 18.95 2.66 13.17
N ASN A 572 18.83 3.71 12.36
CA ASN A 572 19.19 3.76 10.94
C ASN A 572 18.56 2.64 10.07
N ALA A 573 17.37 2.21 10.39
CA ALA A 573 16.66 1.24 9.57
C ALA A 573 15.15 1.39 9.74
N SER A 574 14.39 1.14 8.68
CA SER A 574 12.94 1.06 8.73
C SER A 574 12.38 0.12 7.67
N TYR A 575 11.13 -0.28 7.88
CA TYR A 575 10.33 -0.96 6.89
C TYR A 575 8.86 -0.57 7.02
N ALA A 576 8.12 -0.64 5.91
CA ALA A 576 6.69 -0.44 5.95
C ALA A 576 6.01 -1.21 4.81
N TYR A 577 4.80 -1.70 5.08
CA TYR A 577 3.94 -2.24 4.03
C TYR A 577 2.47 -2.26 4.47
N PRO A 578 1.50 -2.23 3.51
CA PRO A 578 0.10 -2.43 3.84
C PRO A 578 -0.13 -3.86 4.34
N GLY A 579 -0.90 -4.03 5.40
CA GLY A 579 -1.24 -5.36 5.96
C GLY A 579 -2.07 -6.23 5.01
N GLY A 580 -2.49 -5.67 3.89
CA GLY A 580 -3.28 -6.29 2.83
C GLY A 580 -4.08 -5.25 2.07
N THR A 581 -4.73 -5.65 0.99
CA THR A 581 -5.57 -4.77 0.17
C THR A 581 -6.53 -5.61 -0.66
N ALA A 582 -7.71 -5.10 -0.94
CA ALA A 582 -8.50 -5.58 -2.06
C ALA A 582 -7.80 -5.14 -3.37
N GLN A 583 -8.10 -5.82 -4.46
CA GLN A 583 -7.50 -5.55 -5.77
C GLN A 583 -8.63 -5.37 -6.81
N ARG A 584 -9.65 -4.61 -6.42
CA ARG A 584 -10.82 -4.36 -7.25
C ARG A 584 -10.43 -3.46 -8.41
N LYS A 585 -11.05 -3.71 -9.56
CA LYS A 585 -10.99 -2.76 -10.67
C LYS A 585 -11.82 -1.53 -10.31
N LEU A 586 -11.18 -0.38 -10.18
CA LEU A 586 -11.82 0.91 -9.87
C LEU A 586 -11.91 1.83 -11.08
N ILE A 587 -11.16 1.53 -12.15
CA ILE A 587 -11.06 2.36 -13.36
C ILE A 587 -11.35 1.47 -14.56
N ASP A 588 -12.28 1.91 -15.41
CA ASP A 588 -12.67 1.20 -16.64
C ASP A 588 -12.00 1.77 -17.89
N THR A 589 -11.56 3.02 -17.86
CA THR A 589 -10.92 3.67 -19.00
C THR A 589 -9.43 3.32 -19.05
N PRO A 590 -8.88 2.95 -20.24
CA PRO A 590 -7.48 2.61 -20.37
C PRO A 590 -6.57 3.82 -20.12
N LEU A 591 -5.33 3.54 -19.74
CA LEU A 591 -4.28 4.53 -19.58
C LEU A 591 -3.81 5.00 -20.96
N ALA A 592 -4.09 6.25 -21.29
CA ALA A 592 -3.66 6.82 -22.58
C ALA A 592 -2.18 7.22 -22.53
N PRO A 593 -1.39 6.98 -23.59
CA PRO A 593 -0.03 7.50 -23.67
C PRO A 593 -0.01 9.02 -23.51
N VAL A 594 0.96 9.53 -22.76
CA VAL A 594 1.19 10.98 -22.63
C VAL A 594 1.79 11.47 -23.95
N ASN A 595 1.09 12.37 -24.66
CA ASN A 595 1.54 12.95 -25.92
C ASN A 595 2.63 14.02 -25.72
#